data_26991d75b78c974ecde66108ede946ba
#
_entry.id   26991d75b78c974ecde66108ede946ba
#
_cell.length_a   1.000
_cell.length_b   1.000
_cell.length_c   1.000
_cell.angle_alpha   90.00
_cell.angle_beta   90.00
_cell.angle_gamma   90.00
#
_symmetry.space_group_name_H-M   'P 1'
#
loop_
_entity.id
_entity.type
_entity.pdbx_description
1 polymer ?
#
loop_
_entity_poly.entity_id
_entity_poly.type
_entity_poly.pdbx_seq_one_letter_code
_entity_poly.pdbx_strand_id
1 'polypeptide(L)'
;MKKEHMKKQYPHWCGVLLLYLMACISSCQDDKISSSGYDPSNPVVFTDFSPSQGSLRTQLHIYGENFGNDPSKIYITVGGRTTTTIGCNNNEIYCMIPPKAFDGNIKISIESADGTSSPIEYEFERRFQYVSQTSVGTLVGNEDEQGNSSDVDGDFENARFGNAEWLLMDTFGIQKCLIVNGFKGPIRRINLETQEVSTLMTEGQGLFGGMYYMCFDATGDTLFVSDDHGQSNKDRREIAYLLRSEDFRRARPYVYDRTGYSCAYQPLTKTLYYTVYWQGTIDKAVFDPTTQGMVAKEVFPTYESRNEHAYLTVHPEGKYMYITGANCLYKSMFNPETKEFQKPTMFAGSEGASDWVDSPGTSGRFVWPYQGTFVKNKDYIEAGKSDIYDFYLCDRNGHCIRKITPDGIISTYAGRGSVSSDGRVNGYIDGELRTEARFDSPCGIAYDEETQTFYIADRENHRIRTISVE
;
A
#
# COMPACT_ATOMS: atom_id res chain seq x y z
N MET A 1 -47.98 51.62 9.38
CA MET A 1 -48.01 51.73 7.92
C MET A 1 -48.24 50.33 7.35
N LYS A 2 -49.29 50.13 6.61
CA LYS A 2 -49.88 48.89 6.16
C LYS A 2 -49.03 48.20 5.09
N LYS A 3 -48.84 46.88 5.23
CA LYS A 3 -48.36 45.99 4.16
C LYS A 3 -49.57 45.48 3.37
N GLU A 4 -49.62 45.78 2.11
CA GLU A 4 -50.59 45.23 1.18
C GLU A 4 -50.17 43.86 0.66
N HIS A 5 -51.10 42.91 0.72
CA HIS A 5 -50.99 41.57 0.14
C HIS A 5 -51.44 41.60 -1.32
N MET A 6 -50.54 41.33 -2.27
CA MET A 6 -50.89 41.08 -3.66
C MET A 6 -51.11 39.57 -3.88
N LYS A 7 -52.37 39.19 -4.11
CA LYS A 7 -52.75 37.83 -4.57
C LYS A 7 -52.45 37.71 -6.07
N LYS A 8 -51.56 36.82 -6.45
CA LYS A 8 -51.38 36.36 -7.83
C LYS A 8 -52.36 35.23 -8.13
N GLN A 9 -53.31 35.44 -9.06
CA GLN A 9 -54.11 34.41 -9.69
C GLN A 9 -53.29 33.63 -10.71
N TYR A 10 -53.36 32.30 -10.66
CA TYR A 10 -52.77 31.39 -11.67
C TYR A 10 -53.92 30.90 -12.57
N PRO A 11 -53.78 30.86 -13.89
CA PRO A 11 -54.78 30.37 -14.80
C PRO A 11 -54.82 28.84 -14.86
N HIS A 12 -56.01 28.30 -15.06
CA HIS A 12 -56.39 26.89 -15.15
C HIS A 12 -55.84 26.19 -16.41
N TRP A 13 -54.52 25.84 -16.43
CA TRP A 13 -53.94 25.01 -17.51
C TRP A 13 -53.20 23.79 -17.02
N CYS A 14 -53.39 23.38 -15.77
CA CYS A 14 -52.75 22.18 -15.19
C CYS A 14 -53.54 20.87 -15.38
N GLY A 15 -54.70 20.90 -16.02
CA GLY A 15 -55.56 19.71 -16.16
C GLY A 15 -55.26 18.80 -17.34
N VAL A 16 -54.55 19.27 -18.37
CA VAL A 16 -54.35 18.50 -19.62
C VAL A 16 -52.94 17.85 -19.65
N LEU A 17 -51.95 18.35 -18.88
CA LEU A 17 -50.63 17.76 -18.83
C LEU A 17 -50.54 16.53 -17.92
N LEU A 18 -51.46 16.36 -16.97
CA LEU A 18 -51.49 15.18 -16.08
C LEU A 18 -52.07 13.92 -16.72
N LEU A 19 -52.91 14.08 -17.77
CA LEU A 19 -53.48 12.95 -18.51
C LEU A 19 -52.52 12.36 -19.57
N TYR A 20 -51.50 13.14 -20.02
CA TYR A 20 -50.49 12.62 -20.95
C TYR A 20 -49.30 11.95 -20.24
N LEU A 21 -49.08 12.22 -18.92
CA LEU A 21 -48.05 11.54 -18.14
C LEU A 21 -48.54 10.19 -17.60
N MET A 22 -49.83 9.92 -17.52
CA MET A 22 -50.37 8.61 -17.11
C MET A 22 -50.48 7.59 -18.24
N ALA A 23 -50.32 7.99 -19.51
CA ALA A 23 -50.36 7.07 -20.65
C ALA A 23 -48.97 6.48 -21.01
N CYS A 24 -47.85 6.96 -20.37
CA CYS A 24 -46.52 6.45 -20.60
C CYS A 24 -46.00 5.49 -19.49
N ILE A 25 -46.84 5.16 -18.50
CA ILE A 25 -46.43 4.26 -17.40
C ILE A 25 -46.93 2.82 -17.62
N SER A 26 -47.57 2.52 -18.75
CA SER A 26 -48.10 1.17 -19.01
C SER A 26 -47.36 0.45 -20.14
N SER A 27 -46.02 0.57 -20.19
CA SER A 27 -45.20 -0.27 -21.05
C SER A 27 -43.79 -0.47 -20.45
N CYS A 28 -43.68 -0.72 -19.16
CA CYS A 28 -42.72 -1.68 -18.66
C CYS A 28 -43.51 -2.96 -18.44
N GLN A 29 -43.70 -3.76 -19.48
CA GLN A 29 -43.75 -5.18 -19.27
C GLN A 29 -42.42 -5.51 -18.56
N ASP A 30 -42.48 -5.84 -17.28
CA ASP A 30 -41.54 -6.73 -16.69
C ASP A 30 -41.56 -7.96 -17.60
N ASP A 31 -40.59 -8.06 -18.51
CA ASP A 31 -40.15 -9.32 -18.96
C ASP A 31 -39.74 -10.03 -17.67
N LYS A 32 -40.65 -10.80 -17.12
CA LYS A 32 -40.32 -11.89 -16.23
C LYS A 32 -39.37 -12.74 -17.07
N ILE A 33 -38.07 -12.48 -16.95
CA ILE A 33 -37.03 -13.46 -17.27
C ILE A 33 -37.51 -14.67 -16.49
N SER A 34 -38.09 -15.63 -17.17
CA SER A 34 -38.43 -16.91 -16.59
C SER A 34 -37.12 -17.42 -16.08
N SER A 35 -36.92 -17.37 -14.78
CA SER A 35 -35.82 -18.02 -14.11
C SER A 35 -36.02 -19.53 -14.26
N SER A 36 -35.80 -20.06 -15.46
CA SER A 36 -35.65 -21.49 -15.64
C SER A 36 -34.37 -21.86 -14.93
N GLY A 37 -34.48 -22.25 -13.68
CA GLY A 37 -33.38 -22.88 -12.96
C GLY A 37 -32.82 -24.06 -13.74
N TYR A 38 -31.73 -24.63 -13.31
CA TYR A 38 -31.17 -25.86 -13.83
C TYR A 38 -32.28 -26.90 -14.08
N ASP A 39 -32.35 -27.41 -15.29
CA ASP A 39 -33.29 -28.47 -15.69
C ASP A 39 -32.52 -29.79 -15.81
N PRO A 40 -32.70 -30.75 -14.89
CA PRO A 40 -31.99 -32.06 -14.94
C PRO A 40 -32.34 -32.93 -16.14
N SER A 41 -33.41 -32.60 -16.88
CA SER A 41 -33.77 -33.32 -18.11
C SER A 41 -33.00 -32.86 -19.35
N ASN A 42 -32.31 -31.72 -19.26
CA ASN A 42 -31.53 -31.13 -20.35
C ASN A 42 -30.02 -31.18 -20.01
N PRO A 43 -29.16 -31.48 -21.01
CA PRO A 43 -27.73 -31.43 -20.77
C PRO A 43 -27.25 -29.99 -20.53
N VAL A 44 -26.18 -29.85 -19.70
CA VAL A 44 -25.40 -28.60 -19.63
C VAL A 44 -24.53 -28.51 -20.89
N VAL A 45 -24.57 -27.38 -21.58
CA VAL A 45 -23.82 -27.15 -22.81
C VAL A 45 -22.90 -25.96 -22.61
N PHE A 46 -21.62 -26.10 -22.90
CA PHE A 46 -20.65 -25.00 -22.94
C PHE A 46 -20.35 -24.65 -24.38
N THR A 47 -20.47 -23.40 -24.76
CA THR A 47 -20.31 -22.96 -26.16
C THR A 47 -19.01 -22.20 -26.36
N ASP A 48 -18.76 -21.17 -25.57
CA ASP A 48 -17.57 -20.30 -25.71
C ASP A 48 -17.29 -19.51 -24.43
N PHE A 49 -16.20 -18.75 -24.45
CA PHE A 49 -15.88 -17.77 -23.40
C PHE A 49 -15.30 -16.49 -24.01
N SER A 50 -15.44 -15.36 -23.30
CA SER A 50 -14.92 -14.06 -23.70
C SER A 50 -14.57 -13.22 -22.45
N PRO A 51 -13.49 -12.42 -22.52
CA PRO A 51 -12.48 -12.32 -23.58
C PRO A 51 -11.54 -13.55 -23.61
N SER A 52 -10.80 -13.70 -24.72
CA SER A 52 -9.82 -14.79 -24.84
C SER A 52 -8.47 -14.49 -24.22
N GLN A 53 -8.25 -13.24 -23.82
CA GLN A 53 -7.03 -12.77 -23.15
C GLN A 53 -7.36 -11.69 -22.13
N GLY A 54 -6.50 -11.55 -21.12
CA GLY A 54 -6.63 -10.52 -20.11
C GLY A 54 -5.63 -10.70 -18.96
N SER A 55 -5.66 -9.78 -18.05
CA SER A 55 -4.82 -9.76 -16.84
C SER A 55 -5.63 -10.08 -15.59
N LEU A 56 -5.02 -9.89 -14.43
CA LEU A 56 -5.70 -9.91 -13.14
C LEU A 56 -7.03 -9.14 -13.19
N ARG A 57 -8.08 -9.73 -12.61
CA ARG A 57 -9.45 -9.16 -12.52
C ARG A 57 -10.16 -8.92 -13.85
N THR A 58 -9.62 -9.37 -14.97
CA THR A 58 -10.40 -9.39 -16.21
C THR A 58 -11.70 -10.14 -15.98
N GLN A 59 -12.81 -9.52 -16.38
CA GLN A 59 -14.13 -10.13 -16.33
C GLN A 59 -14.22 -11.22 -17.40
N LEU A 60 -14.34 -12.47 -16.98
CA LEU A 60 -14.49 -13.60 -17.88
C LEU A 60 -15.95 -14.05 -17.89
N HIS A 61 -16.52 -14.10 -19.08
CA HIS A 61 -17.86 -14.58 -19.34
C HIS A 61 -17.77 -15.94 -20.04
N ILE A 62 -18.51 -16.92 -19.55
CA ILE A 62 -18.60 -18.27 -20.10
C ILE A 62 -20.04 -18.45 -20.57
N TYR A 63 -20.22 -18.79 -21.83
CA TYR A 63 -21.50 -18.92 -22.49
C TYR A 63 -21.90 -20.37 -22.69
N GLY A 64 -23.20 -20.63 -22.59
CA GLY A 64 -23.73 -21.97 -22.79
C GLY A 64 -25.23 -22.05 -22.48
N GLU A 65 -25.66 -23.22 -22.04
CA GLU A 65 -27.06 -23.48 -21.71
C GLU A 65 -27.16 -24.36 -20.46
N ASN A 66 -28.20 -24.15 -19.69
CA ASN A 66 -28.58 -24.95 -18.52
C ASN A 66 -27.60 -24.92 -17.36
N PHE A 67 -26.94 -23.76 -17.10
CA PHE A 67 -26.01 -23.58 -15.98
C PHE A 67 -26.70 -23.47 -14.61
N GLY A 68 -28.01 -23.17 -14.61
CA GLY A 68 -28.73 -22.79 -13.40
C GLY A 68 -28.44 -21.34 -12.96
N ASN A 69 -28.88 -20.98 -11.74
CA ASN A 69 -28.80 -19.61 -11.22
C ASN A 69 -28.07 -19.52 -9.87
N ASP A 70 -27.38 -20.60 -9.47
CA ASP A 70 -26.68 -20.65 -8.18
C ASP A 70 -25.16 -20.64 -8.40
N PRO A 71 -24.49 -19.49 -8.27
CA PRO A 71 -23.04 -19.39 -8.49
C PRO A 71 -22.22 -20.16 -7.46
N SER A 72 -22.76 -20.47 -6.27
CA SER A 72 -22.05 -21.22 -5.24
C SER A 72 -21.76 -22.67 -5.60
N LYS A 73 -22.45 -23.20 -6.62
CA LYS A 73 -22.27 -24.55 -7.16
C LYS A 73 -21.30 -24.64 -8.33
N ILE A 74 -20.73 -23.50 -8.73
CA ILE A 74 -19.90 -23.40 -9.93
C ILE A 74 -18.47 -23.09 -9.54
N TYR A 75 -17.55 -24.01 -9.82
CA TYR A 75 -16.12 -23.88 -9.56
C TYR A 75 -15.38 -23.75 -10.88
N ILE A 76 -14.59 -22.70 -11.03
CA ILE A 76 -13.85 -22.41 -12.24
C ILE A 76 -12.38 -22.26 -11.90
N THR A 77 -11.52 -22.84 -12.74
CA THR A 77 -10.08 -22.58 -12.69
C THR A 77 -9.59 -22.08 -14.04
N VAL A 78 -8.64 -21.15 -14.00
CA VAL A 78 -7.92 -20.65 -15.18
C VAL A 78 -6.43 -20.87 -14.92
N GLY A 79 -5.75 -21.63 -15.80
CA GLY A 79 -4.35 -21.97 -15.60
C GLY A 79 -4.08 -22.73 -14.29
N GLY A 80 -5.06 -23.47 -13.79
CA GLY A 80 -4.98 -24.19 -12.51
C GLY A 80 -5.21 -23.32 -11.25
N ARG A 81 -5.54 -22.04 -11.40
CA ARG A 81 -5.88 -21.12 -10.30
C ARG A 81 -7.39 -20.96 -10.19
N THR A 82 -7.93 -21.14 -8.99
CA THR A 82 -9.36 -20.95 -8.73
C THR A 82 -9.78 -19.51 -8.94
N THR A 83 -10.89 -19.30 -9.66
CA THR A 83 -11.49 -17.98 -9.85
C THR A 83 -12.55 -17.71 -8.78
N THR A 84 -12.94 -16.43 -8.66
CA THR A 84 -14.15 -16.06 -7.92
C THR A 84 -15.31 -16.00 -8.89
N THR A 85 -16.27 -16.92 -8.76
CA THR A 85 -17.53 -16.85 -9.52
C THR A 85 -18.40 -15.75 -8.92
N ILE A 86 -18.72 -14.73 -9.72
CA ILE A 86 -19.46 -13.55 -9.27
C ILE A 86 -20.96 -13.78 -9.43
N GLY A 87 -21.36 -14.43 -10.52
CA GLY A 87 -22.75 -14.72 -10.78
C GLY A 87 -22.94 -15.69 -11.93
N CYS A 88 -24.15 -16.21 -12.04
CA CYS A 88 -24.57 -17.01 -13.19
C CYS A 88 -26.05 -16.82 -13.48
N ASN A 89 -26.41 -17.07 -14.72
CA ASN A 89 -27.76 -17.34 -15.16
C ASN A 89 -27.74 -18.58 -16.05
N ASN A 90 -28.90 -19.01 -16.49
CA ASN A 90 -29.01 -20.28 -17.25
C ASN A 90 -28.12 -20.38 -18.51
N ASN A 91 -27.64 -19.22 -19.03
CA ASN A 91 -26.92 -19.13 -20.30
C ASN A 91 -25.51 -18.52 -20.18
N GLU A 92 -25.18 -17.99 -19.02
CA GLU A 92 -23.93 -17.27 -18.83
C GLU A 92 -23.44 -17.41 -17.39
N ILE A 93 -22.13 -17.65 -17.26
CA ILE A 93 -21.43 -17.58 -15.98
C ILE A 93 -20.44 -16.43 -16.05
N TYR A 94 -20.36 -15.65 -14.96
CA TYR A 94 -19.48 -14.51 -14.83
C TYR A 94 -18.49 -14.71 -13.69
N CYS A 95 -17.19 -14.59 -13.97
CA CYS A 95 -16.12 -14.71 -12.97
C CYS A 95 -14.98 -13.72 -13.24
N MET A 96 -14.05 -13.61 -12.29
CA MET A 96 -12.87 -12.77 -12.39
C MET A 96 -11.62 -13.61 -12.54
N ILE A 97 -10.72 -13.23 -13.46
CA ILE A 97 -9.41 -13.87 -13.62
C ILE A 97 -8.60 -13.65 -12.33
N PRO A 98 -8.08 -14.74 -11.71
CA PRO A 98 -7.28 -14.65 -10.50
C PRO A 98 -5.83 -14.20 -10.78
N PRO A 99 -5.07 -13.77 -9.75
CA PRO A 99 -3.66 -13.45 -9.90
C PRO A 99 -2.86 -14.67 -10.34
N LYS A 100 -1.81 -14.45 -11.15
CA LYS A 100 -0.89 -15.50 -11.63
C LYS A 100 -1.60 -16.70 -12.26
N ALA A 101 -2.68 -16.43 -12.99
CA ALA A 101 -3.43 -17.47 -13.71
C ALA A 101 -2.60 -18.12 -14.82
N PHE A 102 -1.59 -17.40 -15.34
CA PHE A 102 -0.76 -17.79 -16.47
C PHE A 102 -1.59 -18.22 -17.71
N ASP A 103 -0.96 -18.46 -18.83
CA ASP A 103 -1.63 -19.01 -19.98
C ASP A 103 -2.12 -20.42 -19.66
N GLY A 104 -3.41 -20.64 -19.70
CA GLY A 104 -3.93 -21.92 -19.25
C GLY A 104 -5.34 -22.25 -19.70
N ASN A 105 -5.70 -23.50 -19.45
CA ASN A 105 -7.02 -24.02 -19.75
C ASN A 105 -8.04 -23.46 -18.76
N ILE A 106 -9.25 -23.21 -19.24
CA ILE A 106 -10.40 -22.92 -18.39
C ILE A 106 -11.10 -24.24 -18.11
N LYS A 107 -11.16 -24.63 -16.83
CA LYS A 107 -11.89 -25.80 -16.36
C LYS A 107 -13.04 -25.36 -15.48
N ILE A 108 -14.17 -26.00 -15.66
CA ILE A 108 -15.41 -25.73 -14.97
C ILE A 108 -15.93 -27.01 -14.36
N SER A 109 -16.37 -26.93 -13.11
CA SER A 109 -17.07 -27.99 -12.41
C SER A 109 -18.38 -27.42 -11.85
N ILE A 110 -19.50 -27.99 -12.22
CA ILE A 110 -20.83 -27.62 -11.71
C ILE A 110 -21.35 -28.76 -10.84
N GLU A 111 -21.61 -28.47 -9.56
CA GLU A 111 -22.21 -29.46 -8.66
C GLU A 111 -23.61 -29.83 -9.10
N SER A 112 -23.91 -31.12 -9.00
CA SER A 112 -25.25 -31.64 -9.29
C SER A 112 -26.31 -31.04 -8.35
N ALA A 113 -27.48 -30.75 -8.89
CA ALA A 113 -28.57 -30.17 -8.12
C ALA A 113 -29.06 -31.07 -6.95
N ASP A 114 -28.87 -32.37 -7.05
CA ASP A 114 -29.28 -33.36 -6.04
C ASP A 114 -28.21 -33.59 -4.98
N GLY A 115 -26.99 -33.02 -5.14
CA GLY A 115 -25.87 -33.21 -4.22
C GLY A 115 -25.32 -34.64 -4.10
N THR A 116 -25.80 -35.57 -4.92
CA THR A 116 -25.46 -37.00 -4.86
C THR A 116 -24.82 -37.55 -6.14
N SER A 117 -25.08 -36.89 -7.27
CA SER A 117 -24.50 -37.22 -8.57
C SER A 117 -23.12 -36.59 -8.72
N SER A 118 -22.27 -37.17 -9.58
CA SER A 118 -20.95 -36.59 -9.89
C SER A 118 -21.11 -35.20 -10.50
N PRO A 119 -20.20 -34.26 -10.19
CA PRO A 119 -20.22 -32.92 -10.78
C PRO A 119 -20.05 -33.02 -12.30
N ILE A 120 -20.61 -32.03 -12.99
CA ILE A 120 -20.44 -31.87 -14.44
C ILE A 120 -19.15 -31.15 -14.66
N GLU A 121 -18.19 -31.76 -15.32
CA GLU A 121 -16.88 -31.19 -15.58
C GLU A 121 -16.71 -30.89 -17.07
N TYR A 122 -16.10 -29.76 -17.38
CA TYR A 122 -15.79 -29.30 -18.71
C TYR A 122 -14.47 -28.58 -18.78
N GLU A 123 -13.72 -28.76 -19.85
CA GLU A 123 -12.49 -28.04 -20.13
C GLU A 123 -12.54 -27.51 -21.57
N PHE A 124 -12.32 -26.21 -21.74
CA PHE A 124 -12.24 -25.61 -23.06
C PHE A 124 -10.95 -26.03 -23.77
N GLU A 125 -11.02 -26.37 -25.03
CA GLU A 125 -9.86 -26.64 -25.87
C GLU A 125 -9.06 -25.33 -26.10
N ARG A 126 -9.77 -24.22 -26.30
CA ARG A 126 -9.17 -22.89 -26.40
C ARG A 126 -8.64 -22.44 -25.05
N ARG A 127 -7.38 -22.01 -25.02
CA ARG A 127 -6.73 -21.53 -23.80
C ARG A 127 -7.00 -20.03 -23.61
N PHE A 128 -7.06 -19.62 -22.36
CA PHE A 128 -7.02 -18.20 -21.99
C PHE A 128 -5.57 -17.73 -22.03
N GLN A 129 -5.31 -16.59 -22.69
CA GLN A 129 -4.00 -15.96 -22.72
C GLN A 129 -3.91 -14.93 -21.57
N TYR A 130 -3.05 -15.21 -20.61
CA TYR A 130 -2.83 -14.30 -19.48
C TYR A 130 -1.83 -13.20 -19.88
N VAL A 131 -2.23 -11.95 -19.73
CA VAL A 131 -1.39 -10.78 -19.99
C VAL A 131 -0.86 -10.28 -18.66
N SER A 132 0.42 -10.57 -18.38
CA SER A 132 1.09 -10.07 -17.19
C SER A 132 1.14 -8.55 -17.19
N GLN A 133 0.77 -7.94 -16.08
CA GLN A 133 0.87 -6.50 -15.88
C GLN A 133 1.25 -6.20 -14.43
N THR A 134 1.85 -5.03 -14.20
CA THR A 134 2.09 -4.57 -12.85
C THR A 134 0.75 -4.16 -12.22
N SER A 135 0.44 -4.72 -11.07
CA SER A 135 -0.81 -4.48 -10.36
C SER A 135 -0.59 -4.33 -8.85
N VAL A 136 -1.58 -3.75 -8.19
CA VAL A 136 -1.68 -3.74 -6.73
C VAL A 136 -2.42 -5.00 -6.30
N GLY A 137 -1.83 -5.72 -5.34
CA GLY A 137 -2.45 -6.87 -4.67
C GLY A 137 -2.42 -6.70 -3.16
N THR A 138 -2.99 -7.67 -2.45
CA THR A 138 -2.94 -7.76 -0.98
C THR A 138 -2.05 -8.93 -0.58
N LEU A 139 -1.07 -8.69 0.31
CA LEU A 139 -0.22 -9.74 0.84
C LEU A 139 -0.83 -10.40 2.07
N VAL A 140 -1.11 -9.59 3.09
CA VAL A 140 -1.57 -10.04 4.41
C VAL A 140 -2.28 -8.92 5.15
N GLY A 141 -3.09 -9.29 6.10
CA GLY A 141 -3.91 -8.41 6.92
C GLY A 141 -5.38 -8.62 6.66
N ASN A 142 -6.15 -8.68 7.72
CA ASN A 142 -7.58 -8.94 7.70
C ASN A 142 -8.25 -8.20 8.85
N GLU A 143 -9.55 -8.15 8.82
CA GLU A 143 -10.41 -7.68 9.90
C GLU A 143 -11.17 -8.89 10.47
N ASP A 144 -11.59 -8.83 11.73
CA ASP A 144 -12.49 -9.85 12.25
C ASP A 144 -13.93 -9.68 11.71
N GLU A 145 -14.81 -10.59 12.07
CA GLU A 145 -16.23 -10.56 11.65
C GLU A 145 -16.96 -9.27 12.07
N GLN A 146 -16.42 -8.53 13.04
CA GLN A 146 -16.94 -7.26 13.51
C GLN A 146 -16.27 -6.05 12.89
N GLY A 147 -15.29 -6.24 12.00
CA GLY A 147 -14.52 -5.19 11.37
C GLY A 147 -13.43 -4.58 12.27
N ASN A 148 -12.98 -5.30 13.31
CA ASN A 148 -11.90 -4.82 14.16
C ASN A 148 -10.55 -5.26 13.59
N SER A 149 -9.59 -4.33 13.68
CA SER A 149 -8.20 -4.52 13.30
C SER A 149 -7.32 -4.34 14.55
N SER A 150 -6.91 -5.41 15.16
CA SER A 150 -5.88 -5.42 16.21
C SER A 150 -4.67 -6.22 15.73
N ASP A 151 -3.51 -6.02 16.35
CA ASP A 151 -2.34 -6.82 16.01
C ASP A 151 -2.54 -8.27 16.48
N VAL A 152 -2.59 -9.21 15.52
CA VAL A 152 -2.71 -10.64 15.77
C VAL A 152 -1.67 -11.38 14.93
N ASP A 153 -0.86 -12.19 15.60
CA ASP A 153 0.11 -13.07 14.95
C ASP A 153 -0.58 -14.31 14.35
N GLY A 154 0.02 -14.90 13.34
CA GLY A 154 -0.50 -16.10 12.65
C GLY A 154 -0.01 -16.20 11.21
N ASP A 155 -0.60 -17.12 10.47
CA ASP A 155 -0.42 -17.22 9.03
C ASP A 155 -1.07 -16.03 8.29
N PHE A 156 -0.87 -15.94 6.97
CA PHE A 156 -1.38 -14.81 6.18
C PHE A 156 -2.92 -14.74 6.10
N GLU A 157 -3.62 -15.83 6.39
CA GLU A 157 -5.09 -15.83 6.42
C GLU A 157 -5.63 -15.26 7.73
N ASN A 158 -4.89 -15.45 8.83
CA ASN A 158 -5.36 -15.11 10.19
C ASN A 158 -4.68 -13.88 10.79
N ALA A 159 -3.50 -13.51 10.30
CA ALA A 159 -2.77 -12.36 10.83
C ALA A 159 -3.49 -11.04 10.56
N ARG A 160 -3.48 -10.16 11.56
CA ARG A 160 -4.10 -8.82 11.49
C ARG A 160 -3.10 -7.76 11.93
N PHE A 161 -3.34 -6.52 11.47
CA PHE A 161 -2.54 -5.36 11.82
C PHE A 161 -3.45 -4.26 12.38
N GLY A 162 -3.06 -3.67 13.51
CA GLY A 162 -3.70 -2.47 14.03
C GLY A 162 -3.36 -1.27 13.15
N ASN A 163 -2.14 -0.77 13.26
CA ASN A 163 -1.66 0.38 12.47
C ASN A 163 -0.25 0.09 11.97
N ALA A 164 -0.11 -0.50 10.79
CA ALA A 164 1.18 -0.64 10.14
C ALA A 164 1.58 0.68 9.48
N GLU A 165 2.72 1.27 9.85
CA GLU A 165 3.15 2.58 9.33
C GLU A 165 4.55 2.59 8.72
N TRP A 166 5.44 1.68 9.13
CA TRP A 166 6.81 1.65 8.65
C TRP A 166 7.20 0.24 8.24
N LEU A 167 7.86 0.12 7.09
CA LEU A 167 8.33 -1.16 6.56
C LEU A 167 9.82 -1.12 6.27
N LEU A 168 10.50 -2.21 6.60
CA LEU A 168 11.86 -2.48 6.16
C LEU A 168 11.91 -3.83 5.46
N MET A 169 12.56 -3.90 4.31
CA MET A 169 12.90 -5.17 3.68
C MET A 169 14.15 -5.75 4.34
N ASP A 170 14.04 -6.93 4.92
CA ASP A 170 15.14 -7.68 5.51
C ASP A 170 15.59 -8.79 4.55
N THR A 171 16.64 -8.50 3.79
CA THR A 171 17.29 -9.45 2.87
C THR A 171 18.60 -10.01 3.44
N PHE A 172 18.97 -9.63 4.66
CA PHE A 172 20.24 -10.02 5.30
C PHE A 172 20.14 -11.35 6.06
N GLY A 173 18.91 -11.79 6.40
CA GLY A 173 18.65 -13.04 7.09
C GLY A 173 18.69 -14.27 6.16
N ILE A 174 18.50 -15.45 6.75
CA ILE A 174 18.38 -16.70 5.99
C ILE A 174 17.10 -16.69 5.16
N GLN A 175 16.03 -16.11 5.70
CA GLN A 175 14.74 -15.99 5.06
C GLN A 175 14.43 -14.53 4.79
N LYS A 176 13.79 -14.24 3.66
CA LYS A 176 13.31 -12.91 3.34
C LYS A 176 12.13 -12.53 4.22
N CYS A 177 12.26 -11.41 4.88
CA CYS A 177 11.23 -10.91 5.79
C CYS A 177 10.97 -9.42 5.56
N LEU A 178 9.77 -8.98 5.96
CA LEU A 178 9.51 -7.58 6.25
C LEU A 178 9.52 -7.38 7.76
N ILE A 179 10.17 -6.32 8.20
CA ILE A 179 10.03 -5.82 9.57
C ILE A 179 9.05 -4.64 9.52
N VAL A 180 8.02 -4.72 10.32
CA VAL A 180 6.94 -3.74 10.34
C VAL A 180 6.68 -3.26 11.76
N ASN A 181 6.41 -1.97 11.92
CA ASN A 181 5.79 -1.44 13.12
C ASN A 181 4.76 -0.36 12.78
N GLY A 182 3.90 -0.05 13.76
CA GLY A 182 3.04 1.10 13.72
C GLY A 182 3.41 2.10 14.82
N PHE A 183 2.76 3.25 14.80
CA PHE A 183 2.91 4.26 15.84
C PHE A 183 2.58 3.69 17.23
N LYS A 184 3.59 3.60 18.10
CA LYS A 184 3.48 2.98 19.44
C LYS A 184 2.97 1.53 19.43
N GLY A 185 3.10 0.86 18.31
CA GLY A 185 2.72 -0.54 18.14
C GLY A 185 3.92 -1.49 18.25
N PRO A 186 3.67 -2.81 18.20
CA PRO A 186 4.73 -3.80 18.25
C PRO A 186 5.61 -3.75 17.01
N ILE A 187 6.87 -4.18 17.17
CA ILE A 187 7.72 -4.55 16.04
C ILE A 187 7.40 -5.98 15.66
N ARG A 188 7.03 -6.21 14.41
CA ARG A 188 6.61 -7.52 13.93
C ARG A 188 7.43 -7.94 12.71
N ARG A 189 7.58 -9.23 12.52
CA ARG A 189 8.19 -9.85 11.34
C ARG A 189 7.11 -10.49 10.49
N ILE A 190 7.15 -10.23 9.20
CA ILE A 190 6.37 -10.94 8.18
C ILE A 190 7.35 -11.79 7.41
N ASN A 191 7.30 -13.09 7.58
CA ASN A 191 8.13 -14.03 6.85
C ASN A 191 7.47 -14.32 5.50
N LEU A 192 8.15 -13.95 4.41
CA LEU A 192 7.59 -14.07 3.05
C LEU A 192 7.64 -15.50 2.52
N GLU A 193 8.48 -16.37 3.09
CA GLU A 193 8.63 -17.76 2.68
C GLU A 193 7.66 -18.68 3.41
N THR A 194 7.58 -18.56 4.76
CA THR A 194 6.65 -19.38 5.57
C THR A 194 5.24 -18.83 5.60
N GLN A 195 5.05 -17.60 5.13
CA GLN A 195 3.76 -16.88 5.16
C GLN A 195 3.20 -16.72 6.59
N GLU A 196 4.07 -16.36 7.52
CA GLU A 196 3.73 -16.16 8.92
C GLU A 196 4.08 -14.76 9.39
N VAL A 197 3.25 -14.23 10.27
CA VAL A 197 3.49 -12.98 10.99
C VAL A 197 3.71 -13.26 12.46
N SER A 198 4.78 -12.71 13.01
CA SER A 198 5.14 -12.89 14.42
C SER A 198 5.63 -11.60 15.06
N THR A 199 5.28 -11.39 16.32
CA THR A 199 5.75 -10.26 17.12
C THR A 199 7.18 -10.50 17.60
N LEU A 200 8.07 -9.57 17.30
CA LEU A 200 9.46 -9.55 17.77
C LEU A 200 9.56 -8.84 19.13
N MET A 201 8.90 -7.67 19.26
CA MET A 201 8.98 -6.84 20.46
C MET A 201 7.73 -6.00 20.65
N THR A 202 7.33 -5.81 21.92
CA THR A 202 6.26 -4.90 22.33
C THR A 202 6.82 -3.74 23.14
N GLU A 203 6.06 -2.66 23.32
CA GLU A 203 6.47 -1.49 24.11
C GLU A 203 6.92 -1.85 25.55
N GLY A 204 6.24 -2.77 26.20
CA GLY A 204 6.57 -3.20 27.57
C GLY A 204 7.88 -3.97 27.69
N GLN A 205 8.47 -4.41 26.59
CA GLN A 205 9.74 -5.11 26.51
C GLN A 205 10.84 -4.13 26.10
N GLY A 206 11.96 -4.14 26.76
CA GLY A 206 13.13 -3.37 26.34
C GLY A 206 13.11 -1.88 26.65
N LEU A 207 12.20 -1.40 27.50
CA LEU A 207 12.21 -0.04 28.04
C LEU A 207 11.78 1.07 27.03
N PHE A 208 10.99 0.76 26.00
CA PHE A 208 10.45 1.76 25.08
C PHE A 208 9.36 2.59 25.76
N GLY A 209 9.34 3.89 25.47
CA GLY A 209 8.23 4.79 25.81
C GLY A 209 7.20 4.88 24.69
N GLY A 210 7.64 4.62 23.45
CA GLY A 210 6.83 4.55 22.26
C GLY A 210 7.70 4.34 21.05
N MET A 211 7.68 3.13 20.47
CA MET A 211 8.46 2.82 19.27
C MET A 211 7.89 3.57 18.07
N TYR A 212 8.79 4.24 17.33
CA TYR A 212 8.44 4.93 16.10
C TYR A 212 9.04 4.20 14.90
N TYR A 213 10.06 4.77 14.27
CA TYR A 213 10.57 4.32 12.98
C TYR A 213 11.92 3.63 13.13
N MET A 214 12.28 2.89 12.12
CA MET A 214 13.40 1.96 12.17
C MET A 214 14.30 2.09 10.95
N CYS A 215 15.56 1.74 11.10
CA CYS A 215 16.48 1.47 9.99
C CYS A 215 17.48 0.39 10.36
N PHE A 216 17.98 -0.35 9.36
CA PHE A 216 19.13 -1.23 9.54
C PHE A 216 20.43 -0.47 9.43
N ASP A 217 21.50 -1.02 10.05
CA ASP A 217 22.86 -0.68 9.65
C ASP A 217 23.17 -1.26 8.25
N ALA A 218 24.37 -0.98 7.72
CA ALA A 218 24.73 -1.41 6.37
C ALA A 218 24.91 -2.94 6.23
N THR A 219 25.05 -3.67 7.34
CA THR A 219 25.20 -5.13 7.37
C THR A 219 23.91 -5.87 7.66
N GLY A 220 22.90 -5.15 8.12
CA GLY A 220 21.65 -5.72 8.60
C GLY A 220 21.74 -6.41 9.95
N ASP A 221 22.90 -6.36 10.62
CA ASP A 221 23.10 -6.98 11.93
C ASP A 221 22.47 -6.19 13.07
N THR A 222 22.29 -4.89 12.85
CA THR A 222 21.73 -3.98 13.84
C THR A 222 20.46 -3.31 13.28
N LEU A 223 19.38 -3.44 14.02
CA LEU A 223 18.15 -2.70 13.80
C LEU A 223 18.10 -1.53 14.81
N PHE A 224 18.12 -0.29 14.30
CA PHE A 224 17.91 0.90 15.10
C PHE A 224 16.41 1.24 15.14
N VAL A 225 15.94 1.65 16.32
CA VAL A 225 14.54 2.01 16.56
C VAL A 225 14.51 3.33 17.31
N SER A 226 13.82 4.32 16.77
CA SER A 226 13.57 5.57 17.47
C SER A 226 12.50 5.39 18.53
N ASP A 227 12.60 6.15 19.62
CA ASP A 227 11.79 5.96 20.81
C ASP A 227 11.29 7.30 21.36
N ASP A 228 9.98 7.41 21.51
CA ASP A 228 9.35 8.59 22.12
C ASP A 228 9.20 8.40 23.63
N HIS A 229 10.12 8.92 24.38
CA HIS A 229 10.00 9.03 25.83
C HIS A 229 9.29 10.31 26.29
N GLY A 230 8.73 11.10 25.37
CA GLY A 230 8.07 12.37 25.68
C GLY A 230 9.01 13.40 26.31
N GLN A 231 8.87 14.60 25.89
CA GLN A 231 9.46 15.88 26.34
C GLN A 231 10.84 15.89 27.04
N SER A 232 11.81 16.49 26.37
CA SER A 232 12.93 17.28 26.91
C SER A 232 13.89 16.68 27.95
N ASN A 233 13.85 15.41 28.25
CA ASN A 233 14.77 14.83 29.21
C ASN A 233 15.95 14.13 28.48
N LYS A 234 17.09 14.80 28.40
CA LYS A 234 18.33 14.26 27.82
C LYS A 234 18.90 13.02 28.50
N ASP A 235 18.37 12.63 29.62
CA ASP A 235 18.80 11.43 30.37
C ASP A 235 18.04 10.18 29.92
N ARG A 236 17.14 10.31 28.95
CA ARG A 236 16.42 9.18 28.39
C ARG A 236 16.98 8.78 27.04
N ARG A 237 16.91 7.50 26.77
CA ARG A 237 17.30 6.95 25.48
C ARG A 237 16.31 7.41 24.41
N GLU A 238 16.81 7.82 23.25
CA GLU A 238 15.99 8.25 22.12
C GLU A 238 16.13 7.32 20.93
N ILE A 239 17.25 6.62 20.84
CA ILE A 239 17.44 5.53 19.90
C ILE A 239 17.88 4.28 20.65
N ALA A 240 17.16 3.21 20.41
CA ALA A 240 17.57 1.87 20.83
C ALA A 240 18.14 1.10 19.65
N TYR A 241 18.87 0.03 19.94
CA TYR A 241 19.29 -0.93 18.94
C TYR A 241 18.99 -2.36 19.37
N LEU A 242 18.71 -3.20 18.39
CA LEU A 242 18.45 -4.62 18.52
C LEU A 242 19.40 -5.38 17.61
N LEU A 243 19.88 -6.54 18.05
CA LEU A 243 20.84 -7.34 17.29
C LEU A 243 20.16 -8.52 16.61
N ARG A 244 20.57 -8.79 15.36
CA ARG A 244 20.15 -9.97 14.60
C ARG A 244 20.54 -11.27 15.32
N SER A 245 21.73 -11.33 15.93
CA SER A 245 22.20 -12.48 16.70
C SER A 245 21.31 -12.85 17.89
N GLU A 246 20.41 -11.95 18.29
CA GLU A 246 19.39 -12.15 19.34
C GLU A 246 17.98 -12.15 18.77
N ASP A 247 17.84 -12.36 17.47
CA ASP A 247 16.56 -12.35 16.75
C ASP A 247 15.77 -11.04 16.95
N PHE A 248 16.47 -9.91 17.16
CA PHE A 248 15.89 -8.59 17.44
C PHE A 248 14.95 -8.55 18.66
N ARG A 249 15.13 -9.46 19.62
CA ARG A 249 14.25 -9.59 20.79
C ARG A 249 14.74 -8.88 22.06
N ARG A 250 15.85 -8.15 21.97
CA ARG A 250 16.42 -7.42 23.10
C ARG A 250 16.86 -6.03 22.70
N ALA A 251 16.16 -5.01 23.22
CA ALA A 251 16.53 -3.62 23.03
C ALA A 251 17.64 -3.18 23.99
N ARG A 252 18.55 -2.36 23.47
CA ARG A 252 19.63 -1.70 24.21
C ARG A 252 19.64 -0.22 23.88
N PRO A 253 19.98 0.65 24.83
CA PRO A 253 20.15 2.08 24.53
C PRO A 253 21.33 2.29 23.59
N TYR A 254 21.14 3.12 22.56
CA TYR A 254 22.20 3.53 21.64
C TYR A 254 22.65 4.95 21.89
N VAL A 255 21.75 5.90 21.88
CA VAL A 255 22.01 7.31 22.17
C VAL A 255 20.93 7.89 23.08
N TYR A 256 21.34 8.77 23.98
CA TYR A 256 20.46 9.52 24.87
C TYR A 256 20.34 10.94 24.37
N ASP A 257 19.13 11.41 24.19
CA ASP A 257 18.80 12.74 23.71
C ASP A 257 17.37 13.08 24.11
N ARG A 258 16.75 13.91 23.30
CA ARG A 258 15.32 14.27 23.32
C ARG A 258 14.54 13.31 22.43
N THR A 259 13.23 13.53 22.27
CA THR A 259 12.34 12.67 21.50
C THR A 259 12.83 12.38 20.07
N GLY A 260 13.32 11.19 19.83
CA GLY A 260 13.68 10.69 18.50
C GLY A 260 12.43 10.35 17.68
N TYR A 261 12.45 10.64 16.37
CA TYR A 261 11.28 10.39 15.52
C TYR A 261 11.62 9.47 14.34
N SER A 262 12.47 9.88 13.43
CA SER A 262 12.91 9.05 12.31
C SER A 262 14.43 8.83 12.39
N CYS A 263 14.91 7.70 11.90
CA CYS A 263 16.34 7.43 11.84
C CYS A 263 16.74 6.87 10.47
N ALA A 264 17.99 7.13 10.08
CA ALA A 264 18.60 6.61 8.87
C ALA A 264 20.11 6.41 9.03
N TYR A 265 20.66 5.40 8.42
CA TYR A 265 22.06 5.02 8.56
C TYR A 265 22.87 5.42 7.32
N GLN A 266 23.96 6.17 7.53
CA GLN A 266 24.91 6.53 6.48
C GLN A 266 25.95 5.42 6.32
N PRO A 267 25.96 4.66 5.20
CA PRO A 267 26.79 3.48 5.06
C PRO A 267 28.29 3.78 4.94
N LEU A 268 28.66 4.94 4.36
CA LEU A 268 30.08 5.30 4.13
C LEU A 268 30.80 5.65 5.42
N THR A 269 30.12 6.30 6.35
CA THR A 269 30.73 6.73 7.64
C THR A 269 30.28 5.87 8.81
N LYS A 270 29.36 4.94 8.59
CA LYS A 270 28.75 4.09 9.64
C LYS A 270 28.12 4.93 10.75
N THR A 271 27.44 6.01 10.36
CA THR A 271 26.87 6.98 11.28
C THR A 271 25.35 6.95 11.23
N LEU A 272 24.73 6.88 12.40
CA LEU A 272 23.28 7.00 12.51
C LEU A 272 22.91 8.48 12.60
N TYR A 273 21.99 8.90 11.73
CA TYR A 273 21.29 10.19 11.77
C TYR A 273 19.87 9.94 12.20
N TYR A 274 19.29 10.91 12.94
CA TYR A 274 17.90 10.82 13.39
C TYR A 274 17.30 12.23 13.53
N THR A 275 15.98 12.31 13.48
CA THR A 275 15.25 13.55 13.70
C THR A 275 14.86 13.67 15.15
N VAL A 276 14.92 14.91 15.68
CA VAL A 276 14.47 15.25 17.03
C VAL A 276 13.16 16.03 16.91
N TYR A 277 12.06 15.39 17.31
CA TYR A 277 10.69 15.82 17.03
C TYR A 277 10.43 17.30 17.44
N TRP A 278 10.51 17.60 18.71
CA TRP A 278 10.15 18.93 19.23
C TRP A 278 11.10 20.06 18.84
N GLN A 279 12.32 19.75 18.47
CA GLN A 279 13.30 20.74 18.04
C GLN A 279 13.29 20.96 16.53
N GLY A 280 12.72 20.03 15.75
CA GLY A 280 12.79 20.06 14.32
C GLY A 280 14.24 20.07 13.81
N THR A 281 15.11 19.25 14.42
CA THR A 281 16.51 19.12 14.03
C THR A 281 16.84 17.71 13.56
N ILE A 282 17.91 17.60 12.79
CA ILE A 282 18.57 16.34 12.49
C ILE A 282 19.84 16.30 13.33
N ASP A 283 19.91 15.27 14.13
CA ASP A 283 21.05 14.97 14.99
C ASP A 283 21.74 13.69 14.50
N LYS A 284 22.96 13.45 14.95
CA LYS A 284 23.69 12.22 14.70
C LYS A 284 24.29 11.67 15.99
N ALA A 285 24.43 10.35 16.02
CA ALA A 285 25.12 9.64 17.09
C ALA A 285 26.63 9.68 16.85
N VAL A 286 27.40 10.15 17.83
CA VAL A 286 28.87 10.26 17.78
C VAL A 286 29.45 9.54 18.98
N PHE A 287 30.51 8.72 18.76
CA PHE A 287 31.21 8.06 19.86
C PHE A 287 32.00 9.09 20.69
N ASP A 288 31.77 9.12 21.99
CA ASP A 288 32.55 9.90 22.95
C ASP A 288 33.48 8.99 23.73
N PRO A 289 34.82 9.13 23.54
CA PRO A 289 35.78 8.31 24.24
C PRO A 289 35.83 8.56 25.76
N THR A 290 35.31 9.68 26.24
CA THR A 290 35.28 10.02 27.68
C THR A 290 34.21 9.23 28.39
N THR A 291 32.99 9.15 27.80
CA THR A 291 31.89 8.38 28.38
C THR A 291 31.84 6.94 27.92
N GLN A 292 32.68 6.57 26.94
CA GLN A 292 32.70 5.24 26.28
C GLN A 292 31.28 4.91 25.68
N GLY A 293 30.52 5.89 25.23
CA GLY A 293 29.16 5.76 24.72
C GLY A 293 28.90 6.62 23.49
N MET A 294 27.71 6.48 22.95
CA MET A 294 27.22 7.36 21.87
C MET A 294 26.58 8.58 22.48
N VAL A 295 26.90 9.75 21.95
CA VAL A 295 26.32 11.03 22.34
C VAL A 295 25.67 11.71 21.15
N ALA A 296 24.64 12.48 21.40
CA ALA A 296 23.92 13.26 20.39
C ALA A 296 24.72 14.49 19.96
N LYS A 297 24.74 14.75 18.65
CA LYS A 297 25.29 15.96 18.07
C LYS A 297 24.33 16.52 17.04
N GLU A 298 23.78 17.71 17.31
CA GLU A 298 22.96 18.44 16.33
C GLU A 298 23.77 18.75 15.07
N VAL A 299 23.17 18.54 13.91
CA VAL A 299 23.77 18.78 12.59
C VAL A 299 23.14 20.02 11.94
N PHE A 300 21.82 20.02 11.73
CA PHE A 300 21.08 21.15 11.15
C PHE A 300 19.56 20.99 11.40
N PRO A 301 18.76 22.08 11.21
CA PRO A 301 17.30 21.98 11.24
C PRO A 301 16.76 21.07 10.12
N THR A 302 15.65 20.38 10.37
CA THR A 302 14.98 19.49 9.39
C THR A 302 14.54 20.27 8.15
N TYR A 303 13.85 21.39 8.38
CA TYR A 303 13.34 22.32 7.39
C TYR A 303 13.57 23.78 7.84
N GLU A 304 13.29 24.72 6.97
CA GLU A 304 13.35 26.15 7.34
C GLU A 304 12.36 26.49 8.46
N SER A 305 11.16 25.90 8.43
CA SER A 305 10.14 26.07 9.48
C SER A 305 10.38 25.23 10.75
N ARG A 306 11.44 24.41 10.80
CA ARG A 306 11.69 23.45 11.89
C ARG A 306 10.49 22.52 12.12
N ASN A 307 9.97 21.94 11.05
CA ASN A 307 8.84 21.03 11.14
C ASN A 307 9.24 19.74 11.89
N GLU A 308 8.37 19.30 12.77
CA GLU A 308 8.58 18.15 13.64
C GLU A 308 8.44 16.79 12.90
N HIS A 309 7.56 16.71 11.89
CA HIS A 309 7.34 15.52 11.09
C HIS A 309 8.33 15.44 9.93
N ALA A 310 9.47 14.84 10.15
CA ALA A 310 10.52 14.65 9.15
C ALA A 310 11.00 13.20 9.12
N TYR A 311 10.94 12.59 7.95
CA TYR A 311 11.35 11.20 7.73
C TYR A 311 12.63 11.19 6.89
N LEU A 312 13.61 10.42 7.34
CA LEU A 312 14.92 10.35 6.72
C LEU A 312 15.07 9.08 5.86
N THR A 313 15.62 9.24 4.66
CA THR A 313 16.03 8.12 3.82
C THR A 313 17.38 8.43 3.18
N VAL A 314 18.42 7.68 3.55
CA VAL A 314 19.75 7.82 2.95
C VAL A 314 19.82 7.04 1.65
N HIS A 315 20.41 7.68 0.62
CA HIS A 315 20.69 7.05 -0.66
C HIS A 315 21.52 5.76 -0.46
N PRO A 316 21.24 4.65 -1.16
CA PRO A 316 21.92 3.37 -0.93
C PRO A 316 23.46 3.44 -1.01
N GLU A 317 23.99 4.30 -1.86
CA GLU A 317 25.43 4.55 -1.99
C GLU A 317 25.94 5.69 -1.06
N GLY A 318 25.11 6.20 -0.17
CA GLY A 318 25.48 7.28 0.77
C GLY A 318 25.70 8.66 0.15
N LYS A 319 25.32 8.89 -1.12
CA LYS A 319 25.57 10.14 -1.84
C LYS A 319 24.81 11.34 -1.30
N TYR A 320 23.60 11.13 -0.82
CA TYR A 320 22.73 12.15 -0.25
C TYR A 320 21.68 11.53 0.66
N MET A 321 20.95 12.37 1.35
CA MET A 321 19.80 11.99 2.16
C MET A 321 18.58 12.78 1.72
N TYR A 322 17.45 12.10 1.57
CA TYR A 322 16.16 12.75 1.46
C TYR A 322 15.51 12.92 2.84
N ILE A 323 14.84 14.06 3.00
CA ILE A 323 14.04 14.41 4.17
C ILE A 323 12.64 14.68 3.66
N THR A 324 11.69 13.81 3.98
CA THR A 324 10.27 13.91 3.56
C THR A 324 9.41 14.41 4.70
N GLY A 325 8.36 15.14 4.38
CA GLY A 325 7.40 15.72 5.32
C GLY A 325 7.04 17.16 4.93
N ALA A 326 6.23 17.83 5.71
CA ALA A 326 5.84 19.23 5.49
C ALA A 326 5.39 19.56 4.04
N ASN A 327 4.76 18.59 3.34
CA ASN A 327 4.32 18.65 1.93
C ASN A 327 5.45 18.78 0.90
N CYS A 328 6.68 18.42 1.25
CA CYS A 328 7.84 18.57 0.39
C CYS A 328 8.90 17.48 0.63
N LEU A 329 9.91 17.51 -0.22
CA LEU A 329 11.11 16.68 -0.17
C LEU A 329 12.33 17.60 -0.21
N TYR A 330 13.14 17.54 0.83
CA TYR A 330 14.45 18.18 0.88
C TYR A 330 15.55 17.17 0.52
N LYS A 331 16.63 17.65 -0.07
CA LYS A 331 17.82 16.88 -0.41
C LYS A 331 19.04 17.45 0.30
N SER A 332 19.74 16.62 1.05
CA SER A 332 20.98 16.94 1.76
C SER A 332 22.11 16.15 1.13
N MET A 333 23.05 16.82 0.46
CA MET A 333 24.19 16.20 -0.19
C MET A 333 25.23 15.78 0.84
N PHE A 334 25.82 14.60 0.66
CA PHE A 334 26.94 14.15 1.46
C PHE A 334 28.26 14.74 0.91
N ASN A 335 29.06 15.35 1.77
CA ASN A 335 30.40 15.82 1.42
C ASN A 335 31.42 14.78 1.85
N PRO A 336 32.13 14.12 0.91
CA PRO A 336 33.09 13.07 1.23
C PRO A 336 34.37 13.58 1.91
N GLU A 337 34.73 14.87 1.76
CA GLU A 337 35.91 15.47 2.38
C GLU A 337 35.67 15.72 3.88
N THR A 338 34.53 16.35 4.20
CA THR A 338 34.16 16.62 5.59
C THR A 338 33.51 15.41 6.28
N LYS A 339 33.08 14.41 5.51
CA LYS A 339 32.29 13.24 5.96
C LYS A 339 30.99 13.62 6.67
N GLU A 340 30.36 14.68 6.21
CA GLU A 340 29.13 15.24 6.78
C GLU A 340 28.09 15.47 5.69
N PHE A 341 26.80 15.38 6.05
CA PHE A 341 25.74 15.90 5.23
C PHE A 341 25.73 17.43 5.27
N GLN A 342 25.43 18.05 4.14
CA GLN A 342 25.31 19.50 4.00
C GLN A 342 23.90 19.95 4.38
N LYS A 343 23.73 21.25 4.65
CA LYS A 343 22.40 21.83 4.90
C LYS A 343 21.44 21.43 3.76
N PRO A 344 20.26 20.89 4.07
CA PRO A 344 19.31 20.44 3.06
C PRO A 344 18.75 21.62 2.26
N THR A 345 18.46 21.35 1.00
CA THR A 345 17.78 22.26 0.09
C THR A 345 16.48 21.65 -0.42
N MET A 346 15.45 22.48 -0.63
CA MET A 346 14.19 22.01 -1.17
C MET A 346 14.41 21.42 -2.58
N PHE A 347 13.99 20.20 -2.78
CA PHE A 347 14.20 19.45 -4.01
C PHE A 347 12.91 19.26 -4.81
N ALA A 348 11.81 18.94 -4.14
CA ALA A 348 10.52 18.70 -4.77
C ALA A 348 9.36 19.03 -3.81
N GLY A 349 8.20 19.39 -4.36
CA GLY A 349 7.08 19.85 -3.55
C GLY A 349 7.24 21.29 -3.08
N SER A 350 6.43 21.69 -2.09
CA SER A 350 6.50 23.04 -1.50
C SER A 350 6.05 22.98 -0.05
N GLU A 351 6.90 23.45 0.85
CA GLU A 351 6.64 23.43 2.28
C GLU A 351 5.33 24.15 2.62
N GLY A 352 4.46 23.47 3.38
CA GLY A 352 3.15 23.99 3.78
C GLY A 352 2.09 24.07 2.68
N ALA A 353 2.41 23.67 1.43
CA ALA A 353 1.48 23.68 0.30
C ALA A 353 0.96 22.29 -0.01
N SER A 354 -0.07 21.86 0.73
CA SER A 354 -0.70 20.55 0.59
C SER A 354 -1.58 20.48 -0.66
N ASP A 355 -1.21 19.64 -1.61
CA ASP A 355 -2.01 19.33 -2.81
C ASP A 355 -1.50 18.04 -3.46
N TRP A 356 -2.18 17.58 -4.49
CA TRP A 356 -1.78 16.45 -5.31
C TRP A 356 -1.52 16.90 -6.74
N VAL A 357 -0.25 17.19 -7.07
CA VAL A 357 0.16 17.67 -8.41
C VAL A 357 1.39 16.92 -8.90
N ASP A 358 1.27 16.27 -10.05
CA ASP A 358 2.39 15.69 -10.80
C ASP A 358 3.07 16.79 -11.60
N SER A 359 4.33 17.11 -11.27
CA SER A 359 5.10 18.17 -11.94
C SER A 359 6.58 18.11 -11.54
N PRO A 360 7.50 18.73 -12.30
CA PRO A 360 8.91 18.80 -11.90
C PRO A 360 9.17 19.68 -10.68
N GLY A 361 10.05 19.22 -9.81
CA GLY A 361 10.64 19.97 -8.71
C GLY A 361 9.60 20.63 -7.79
N THR A 362 9.82 21.89 -7.49
CA THR A 362 8.97 22.67 -6.58
C THR A 362 7.62 23.10 -7.18
N SER A 363 7.36 22.78 -8.45
CA SER A 363 6.03 22.96 -9.06
C SER A 363 5.08 21.80 -8.73
N GLY A 364 5.61 20.62 -8.39
CA GLY A 364 4.82 19.51 -7.91
C GLY A 364 4.32 19.72 -6.49
N ARG A 365 3.37 18.89 -6.07
CA ARG A 365 2.79 18.94 -4.72
C ARG A 365 2.60 17.56 -4.14
N PHE A 366 2.78 17.46 -2.82
CA PHE A 366 2.43 16.31 -2.01
C PHE A 366 1.37 16.69 -1.00
N VAL A 367 0.51 15.75 -0.62
CA VAL A 367 -0.46 15.98 0.45
C VAL A 367 0.17 15.72 1.82
N TRP A 368 0.81 14.56 1.99
CA TRP A 368 1.59 14.22 3.19
C TRP A 368 2.62 13.14 2.84
N PRO A 369 3.79 13.53 2.32
CA PRO A 369 4.83 12.56 1.99
C PRO A 369 5.39 11.91 3.25
N TYR A 370 5.49 10.59 3.22
CA TYR A 370 5.86 9.75 4.36
C TYR A 370 7.13 8.93 4.06
N GLN A 371 7.15 7.65 4.39
CA GLN A 371 8.30 6.79 4.10
C GLN A 371 8.51 6.65 2.59
N GLY A 372 9.79 6.63 2.19
CA GLY A 372 10.19 6.32 0.83
C GLY A 372 11.31 5.29 0.75
N THR A 373 11.50 4.76 -0.44
CA THR A 373 12.54 3.78 -0.78
C THR A 373 13.16 4.07 -2.13
N PHE A 374 14.44 3.76 -2.28
CA PHE A 374 15.17 3.88 -3.53
C PHE A 374 15.08 2.59 -4.34
N VAL A 375 14.85 2.72 -5.64
CA VAL A 375 14.75 1.59 -6.57
C VAL A 375 15.62 1.87 -7.78
N LYS A 376 16.49 0.93 -8.13
CA LYS A 376 17.33 1.03 -9.33
C LYS A 376 16.45 1.06 -10.58
N ASN A 377 16.75 1.99 -11.46
CA ASN A 377 16.11 2.11 -12.76
C ASN A 377 17.04 1.53 -13.86
N LYS A 378 16.56 0.51 -14.55
CA LYS A 378 17.33 -0.19 -15.60
C LYS A 378 17.72 0.73 -16.75
N ASP A 379 16.83 1.63 -17.15
CA ASP A 379 17.10 2.57 -18.23
C ASP A 379 18.25 3.54 -17.88
N TYR A 380 18.35 3.92 -16.59
CA TYR A 380 19.43 4.78 -16.12
C TYR A 380 20.77 4.03 -16.08
N ILE A 381 20.74 2.75 -15.70
CA ILE A 381 21.94 1.87 -15.74
C ILE A 381 22.43 1.73 -17.18
N GLU A 382 21.55 1.41 -18.12
CA GLU A 382 21.86 1.26 -19.55
C GLU A 382 22.36 2.57 -20.16
N ALA A 383 21.79 3.70 -19.74
CA ALA A 383 22.21 5.03 -20.18
C ALA A 383 23.49 5.55 -19.47
N GLY A 384 24.07 4.79 -18.54
CA GLY A 384 25.28 5.17 -17.81
C GLY A 384 25.13 6.43 -16.95
N LYS A 385 23.92 6.68 -16.39
CA LYS A 385 23.68 7.84 -15.53
C LYS A 385 24.44 7.73 -14.20
N SER A 386 24.84 8.87 -13.66
CA SER A 386 25.57 8.94 -12.38
C SER A 386 24.70 8.62 -11.16
N ASP A 387 23.40 8.85 -11.26
CA ASP A 387 22.40 8.45 -10.30
C ASP A 387 21.38 7.54 -11.01
N ILE A 388 21.30 6.30 -10.55
CA ILE A 388 20.52 5.24 -11.19
C ILE A 388 19.25 4.91 -10.41
N TYR A 389 18.89 5.69 -9.39
CA TYR A 389 17.78 5.38 -8.50
C TYR A 389 16.62 6.35 -8.68
N ASP A 390 15.44 5.80 -8.95
CA ASP A 390 14.19 6.50 -8.66
C ASP A 390 13.86 6.39 -7.18
N PHE A 391 13.17 7.38 -6.63
CA PHE A 391 12.67 7.38 -5.27
C PHE A 391 11.16 7.23 -5.25
N TYR A 392 10.66 6.21 -4.58
CA TYR A 392 9.24 5.97 -4.41
C TYR A 392 8.85 6.28 -2.97
N LEU A 393 7.76 7.00 -2.76
CA LEU A 393 7.27 7.33 -1.43
C LEU A 393 5.75 7.18 -1.30
N CYS A 394 5.31 6.92 -0.08
CA CYS A 394 3.90 6.99 0.28
C CYS A 394 3.49 8.45 0.45
N ASP A 395 2.51 8.91 -0.33
CA ASP A 395 1.82 10.18 -0.07
C ASP A 395 0.54 9.86 0.72
N ARG A 396 0.69 9.82 2.06
CA ARG A 396 -0.29 9.28 2.99
C ARG A 396 -1.71 9.81 2.74
N ASN A 397 -1.90 11.11 2.90
CA ASN A 397 -3.21 11.73 2.72
C ASN A 397 -3.53 12.00 1.23
N GLY A 398 -2.55 11.79 0.33
CA GLY A 398 -2.75 11.71 -1.10
C GLY A 398 -3.33 10.36 -1.54
N HIS A 399 -3.34 9.36 -0.65
CA HIS A 399 -3.83 8.00 -0.90
C HIS A 399 -3.17 7.33 -2.12
N CYS A 400 -1.87 7.56 -2.29
CA CYS A 400 -1.14 7.05 -3.45
C CYS A 400 0.36 6.86 -3.17
N ILE A 401 1.01 6.17 -4.07
CA ILE A 401 2.46 6.04 -4.15
C ILE A 401 2.96 7.00 -5.22
N ARG A 402 3.92 7.85 -4.84
CA ARG A 402 4.56 8.80 -5.75
C ARG A 402 5.94 8.29 -6.16
N LYS A 403 6.32 8.60 -7.39
CA LYS A 403 7.65 8.35 -7.93
C LYS A 403 8.35 9.69 -8.18
N ILE A 404 9.59 9.82 -7.75
CA ILE A 404 10.45 10.98 -7.95
C ILE A 404 11.73 10.53 -8.65
N THR A 405 12.03 11.13 -9.79
CA THR A 405 13.28 10.85 -10.52
C THR A 405 14.47 11.58 -9.87
N PRO A 406 15.73 11.18 -10.17
CA PRO A 406 16.93 11.91 -9.73
C PRO A 406 16.94 13.40 -10.08
N ASP A 407 16.23 13.76 -11.16
CA ASP A 407 16.09 15.15 -11.64
C ASP A 407 14.90 15.89 -10.98
N GLY A 408 14.18 15.23 -10.06
CA GLY A 408 13.09 15.84 -9.29
C GLY A 408 11.72 15.82 -9.97
N ILE A 409 11.50 15.03 -11.02
CA ILE A 409 10.17 14.89 -11.64
C ILE A 409 9.30 14.04 -10.74
N ILE A 410 8.18 14.61 -10.29
CA ILE A 410 7.17 13.92 -9.48
C ILE A 410 6.08 13.37 -10.38
N SER A 411 5.73 12.12 -10.19
CA SER A 411 4.59 11.45 -10.83
C SER A 411 3.87 10.54 -9.86
N THR A 412 2.59 10.28 -10.10
CA THR A 412 1.82 9.29 -9.34
C THR A 412 2.06 7.92 -9.95
N TYR A 413 2.59 7.00 -9.14
CA TYR A 413 2.91 5.65 -9.56
C TYR A 413 1.71 4.70 -9.42
N ALA A 414 1.06 4.69 -8.26
CA ALA A 414 -0.08 3.81 -8.00
C ALA A 414 -1.09 4.48 -7.05
N GLY A 415 -2.35 4.05 -7.11
CA GLY A 415 -3.44 4.56 -6.29
C GLY A 415 -4.26 5.65 -6.97
N ARG A 416 -5.36 6.07 -6.32
CA ARG A 416 -6.34 7.04 -6.81
C ARG A 416 -7.00 6.62 -8.15
N GLY A 417 -7.10 5.30 -8.39
CA GLY A 417 -7.62 4.75 -9.62
C GLY A 417 -9.14 4.95 -9.79
N SER A 418 -9.91 3.93 -9.53
CA SER A 418 -11.36 4.00 -9.61
C SER A 418 -11.92 4.96 -8.56
N VAL A 419 -12.68 5.95 -8.99
CA VAL A 419 -13.33 6.90 -8.07
C VAL A 419 -14.72 6.36 -7.70
N SER A 420 -15.04 6.33 -6.40
CA SER A 420 -16.36 5.91 -5.94
C SER A 420 -17.45 6.92 -6.35
N SER A 421 -18.70 6.51 -6.25
CA SER A 421 -19.86 7.37 -6.61
C SER A 421 -19.93 8.66 -5.77
N ASP A 422 -19.31 8.68 -4.60
CA ASP A 422 -19.20 9.86 -3.72
C ASP A 422 -17.93 10.69 -3.95
N GLY A 423 -17.14 10.37 -4.98
CA GLY A 423 -15.94 11.09 -5.37
C GLY A 423 -14.68 10.74 -4.55
N ARG A 424 -14.74 9.76 -3.65
CA ARG A 424 -13.59 9.35 -2.85
C ARG A 424 -12.53 8.66 -3.70
N VAL A 425 -11.27 8.99 -3.44
CA VAL A 425 -10.08 8.37 -4.07
C VAL A 425 -9.36 7.39 -3.16
N ASN A 426 -9.68 7.39 -1.86
CA ASN A 426 -9.21 6.41 -0.89
C ASN A 426 -10.09 5.15 -0.87
N GLY A 427 -9.58 4.08 -0.30
CA GLY A 427 -10.30 2.83 -0.11
C GLY A 427 -9.41 1.60 -0.32
N TYR A 428 -10.04 0.44 -0.34
CA TYR A 428 -9.39 -0.84 -0.51
C TYR A 428 -9.82 -1.48 -1.84
N ILE A 429 -8.99 -1.31 -2.88
CA ILE A 429 -9.18 -1.95 -4.20
C ILE A 429 -7.82 -2.39 -4.72
N ASP A 430 -7.72 -3.67 -5.07
CA ASP A 430 -6.61 -4.25 -5.83
C ASP A 430 -6.83 -4.05 -7.33
N GLY A 431 -5.80 -4.18 -8.15
CA GLY A 431 -5.89 -4.14 -9.60
C GLY A 431 -4.86 -3.23 -10.26
N GLU A 432 -5.17 -2.71 -11.44
CA GLU A 432 -4.28 -1.86 -12.22
C GLU A 432 -3.90 -0.59 -11.45
N LEU A 433 -2.64 -0.19 -11.57
CA LEU A 433 -2.01 0.82 -10.70
C LEU A 433 -2.78 2.15 -10.66
N ARG A 434 -3.26 2.61 -11.84
CA ARG A 434 -3.77 3.97 -12.03
C ARG A 434 -5.25 4.05 -12.35
N THR A 435 -5.86 2.97 -12.81
CA THR A 435 -7.28 2.95 -13.23
C THR A 435 -8.19 2.24 -12.22
N GLU A 436 -7.62 1.37 -11.37
CA GLU A 436 -8.40 0.58 -10.42
C GLU A 436 -7.96 0.78 -8.98
N ALA A 437 -6.66 0.62 -8.71
CA ALA A 437 -6.12 0.49 -7.36
C ALA A 437 -6.40 1.70 -6.47
N ARG A 438 -6.79 1.42 -5.22
CA ARG A 438 -6.91 2.42 -4.15
C ARG A 438 -6.18 1.97 -2.90
N PHE A 439 -5.65 2.95 -2.20
CA PHE A 439 -5.10 2.84 -0.86
C PHE A 439 -5.87 3.75 0.10
N ASP A 440 -5.76 3.48 1.40
CA ASP A 440 -6.20 4.41 2.41
C ASP A 440 -5.09 4.74 3.40
N SER A 441 -4.56 5.94 3.27
CA SER A 441 -3.44 6.45 4.08
C SER A 441 -2.20 5.54 4.07
N PRO A 442 -1.64 5.18 2.88
CA PRO A 442 -0.43 4.38 2.80
C PRO A 442 0.73 5.13 3.47
N CYS A 443 1.46 4.46 4.36
CA CYS A 443 2.54 5.05 5.15
C CYS A 443 3.89 4.41 4.88
N GLY A 444 3.98 3.09 5.03
CA GLY A 444 5.22 2.33 4.89
C GLY A 444 5.43 1.83 3.48
N ILE A 445 6.69 1.85 3.02
CA ILE A 445 7.09 1.28 1.73
C ILE A 445 8.44 0.60 1.82
N ALA A 446 8.50 -0.64 1.32
CA ALA A 446 9.73 -1.40 1.15
C ALA A 446 9.76 -2.03 -0.24
N TYR A 447 10.95 -2.35 -0.74
CA TYR A 447 11.12 -2.94 -2.08
C TYR A 447 12.05 -4.13 -2.04
N ASP A 448 11.63 -5.24 -2.64
CA ASP A 448 12.47 -6.41 -2.91
C ASP A 448 13.02 -6.33 -4.34
N GLU A 449 14.32 -6.11 -4.47
CA GLU A 449 14.99 -5.98 -5.77
C GLU A 449 14.97 -7.30 -6.58
N GLU A 450 14.99 -8.44 -5.91
CA GLU A 450 15.00 -9.75 -6.58
C GLU A 450 13.68 -10.08 -7.23
N THR A 451 12.56 -9.89 -6.51
CA THR A 451 11.21 -10.15 -7.03
C THR A 451 10.60 -8.94 -7.71
N GLN A 452 11.25 -7.78 -7.66
CA GLN A 452 10.75 -6.49 -8.15
C GLN A 452 9.38 -6.11 -7.56
N THR A 453 9.19 -6.42 -6.29
CA THR A 453 7.92 -6.23 -5.58
C THR A 453 8.04 -5.09 -4.56
N PHE A 454 7.13 -4.14 -4.61
CA PHE A 454 6.91 -3.20 -3.52
C PHE A 454 5.96 -3.81 -2.49
N TYR A 455 6.23 -3.54 -1.23
CA TYR A 455 5.35 -3.81 -0.10
C TYR A 455 4.92 -2.48 0.51
N ILE A 456 3.63 -2.31 0.71
CA ILE A 456 3.02 -1.06 1.15
C ILE A 456 2.21 -1.32 2.43
N ALA A 457 2.52 -0.59 3.50
CA ALA A 457 1.68 -0.54 4.68
C ALA A 457 0.50 0.40 4.42
N ASP A 458 -0.64 -0.18 4.10
CA ASP A 458 -1.89 0.50 3.79
C ASP A 458 -2.71 0.68 5.08
N ARG A 459 -2.35 1.73 5.82
CA ARG A 459 -2.59 1.90 7.25
C ARG A 459 -4.07 1.80 7.64
N GLU A 460 -4.93 2.63 7.03
CA GLU A 460 -6.35 2.66 7.35
C GLU A 460 -7.14 1.48 6.75
N ASN A 461 -6.52 0.73 5.84
CA ASN A 461 -7.04 -0.56 5.37
C ASN A 461 -6.52 -1.74 6.20
N HIS A 462 -5.63 -1.51 7.18
CA HIS A 462 -5.07 -2.53 8.09
C HIS A 462 -4.40 -3.71 7.36
N ARG A 463 -3.72 -3.43 6.23
CA ARG A 463 -3.15 -4.45 5.34
C ARG A 463 -1.76 -4.09 4.86
N ILE A 464 -1.01 -5.12 4.53
CA ILE A 464 0.20 -4.98 3.71
C ILE A 464 -0.19 -5.34 2.29
N ARG A 465 -0.02 -4.35 1.40
CA ARG A 465 -0.30 -4.50 -0.02
C ARG A 465 0.98 -4.74 -0.81
N THR A 466 0.85 -5.29 -2.00
CA THR A 466 1.96 -5.48 -2.94
C THR A 466 1.75 -4.65 -4.20
N ILE A 467 2.85 -4.25 -4.84
CA ILE A 467 2.85 -3.83 -6.24
C ILE A 467 3.87 -4.71 -6.94
N SER A 468 3.40 -5.59 -7.80
CA SER A 468 4.23 -6.59 -8.48
C SER A 468 3.68 -6.88 -9.88
N VAL A 469 4.47 -7.56 -10.70
CA VAL A 469 3.97 -8.12 -11.96
C VAL A 469 3.16 -9.37 -11.63
N GLU A 470 1.89 -9.33 -12.01
CA GLU A 470 0.93 -10.43 -11.80
C GLU A 470 0.61 -11.14 -13.12
#